data_a8c730d1a17f24034dd616bec97c1895
#
_entry.id   a8c730d1a17f24034dd616bec97c1895
#
_cell.length_a   1.000
_cell.length_b   1.000
_cell.length_c   1.000
_cell.angle_alpha   90.00
_cell.angle_beta   90.00
_cell.angle_gamma   90.00
#
_symmetry.space_group_name_H-M   'P 1'
#
loop_
_entity.id
_entity.type
_entity.pdbx_description
1 polymer ?
#
loop_
_entity_poly.entity_id
_entity_poly.type
_entity_poly.pdbx_seq_one_letter_code
_entity_poly.pdbx_strand_id
1 'polypeptide(L)'
;IKLNELHAFKNHPFEVRDDEEMRAMVSSVKDKGVTQPAIVRPREDGGYEIVSGHRRQKASELAGYADMPCIVRNLTDDEAITQMVEDNLNQREEILPSERAKALKMQLEAIKHQGSRTSGQIDPKDAGKRSNEIVAERNKMAVKQVQRYIRLNELVPDLMKLMDEKKLGFTTAVELSYIG
;
A
#
# COMPACT_ATOMS: atom_id res chain seq x y z
N ILE A 1 7.21 3.70 20.17
CA ILE A 1 6.35 4.89 20.01
C ILE A 1 4.96 4.56 20.53
N LYS A 2 4.34 5.50 21.23
CA LYS A 2 2.98 5.36 21.74
C LYS A 2 1.98 5.30 20.59
N LEU A 3 1.00 4.41 20.70
CA LEU A 3 -0.02 4.24 19.65
C LEU A 3 -0.80 5.52 19.35
N ASN A 4 -1.02 6.37 20.37
CA ASN A 4 -1.73 7.64 20.21
C ASN A 4 -0.93 8.71 19.43
N GLU A 5 0.36 8.49 19.20
CA GLU A 5 1.21 9.36 18.39
C GLU A 5 1.28 8.89 16.92
N LEU A 6 0.68 7.75 16.59
CA LEU A 6 0.68 7.17 15.26
C LEU A 6 -0.58 7.55 14.50
N HIS A 7 -0.42 8.02 13.28
CA HIS A 7 -1.50 8.44 12.40
C HIS A 7 -1.48 7.63 11.11
N ALA A 8 -2.66 7.34 10.58
CA ALA A 8 -2.79 6.60 9.32
C ALA A 8 -2.18 7.38 8.15
N PHE A 9 -1.67 6.66 7.16
CA PHE A 9 -1.15 7.24 5.93
C PHE A 9 -2.29 7.92 5.16
N LYS A 10 -2.03 9.14 4.67
CA LYS A 10 -3.00 9.89 3.89
C LYS A 10 -3.36 9.13 2.60
N ASN A 11 -4.66 8.94 2.36
CA ASN A 11 -5.18 8.19 1.21
C ASN A 11 -4.71 6.73 1.16
N HIS A 12 -4.53 6.11 2.31
CA HIS A 12 -4.12 4.70 2.41
C HIS A 12 -5.09 3.81 1.62
N PRO A 13 -4.61 3.09 0.58
CA PRO A 13 -5.51 2.34 -0.31
C PRO A 13 -5.92 0.98 0.22
N PHE A 14 -5.28 0.50 1.28
CA PHE A 14 -5.53 -0.81 1.87
C PHE A 14 -6.39 -0.69 3.11
N GLU A 15 -7.48 -1.45 3.14
CA GLU A 15 -8.37 -1.47 4.30
C GLU A 15 -7.78 -2.34 5.42
N VAL A 16 -7.85 -1.85 6.65
CA VAL A 16 -7.53 -2.63 7.84
C VAL A 16 -8.81 -3.28 8.34
N ARG A 17 -8.95 -4.59 8.09
CA ARG A 17 -10.17 -5.36 8.38
C ARG A 17 -10.02 -6.15 9.67
N ASP A 18 -11.14 -6.32 10.37
CA ASP A 18 -11.25 -7.24 11.49
C ASP A 18 -11.68 -8.62 10.97
N ASP A 19 -10.74 -9.32 10.38
CA ASP A 19 -10.90 -10.65 9.81
C ASP A 19 -10.12 -11.71 10.60
N GLU A 20 -10.12 -12.96 10.12
CA GLU A 20 -9.39 -14.05 10.76
C GLU A 20 -7.89 -13.80 10.82
N GLU A 21 -7.31 -13.18 9.77
CA GLU A 21 -5.89 -12.82 9.76
C GLU A 21 -5.59 -11.79 10.86
N MET A 22 -6.48 -10.82 11.06
CA MET A 22 -6.33 -9.83 12.12
C MET A 22 -6.43 -10.49 13.49
N ARG A 23 -7.36 -11.42 13.69
CA ARG A 23 -7.50 -12.16 14.96
C ARG A 23 -6.27 -13.00 15.26
N ALA A 24 -5.72 -13.65 14.24
CA ALA A 24 -4.47 -14.41 14.37
C ALA A 24 -3.30 -13.49 14.73
N MET A 25 -3.23 -12.31 14.12
CA MET A 25 -2.21 -11.30 14.41
C MET A 25 -2.33 -10.78 15.84
N VAL A 26 -3.55 -10.48 16.29
CA VAL A 26 -3.81 -10.04 17.67
C VAL A 26 -3.36 -11.11 18.67
N SER A 27 -3.69 -12.37 18.42
CA SER A 27 -3.27 -13.50 19.27
C SER A 27 -1.74 -13.60 19.34
N SER A 28 -1.06 -13.47 18.21
CA SER A 28 0.40 -13.48 18.13
C SER A 28 1.02 -12.31 18.90
N VAL A 29 0.43 -11.11 18.77
CA VAL A 29 0.91 -9.91 19.48
C VAL A 29 0.72 -10.07 20.98
N LYS A 30 -0.40 -10.62 21.44
CA LYS A 30 -0.63 -10.89 22.86
C LYS A 30 0.40 -11.86 23.44
N ASP A 31 0.80 -12.85 22.66
CA ASP A 31 1.73 -13.90 23.09
C ASP A 31 3.19 -13.45 23.03
N LYS A 32 3.61 -12.82 21.94
CA LYS A 32 5.02 -12.52 21.64
C LYS A 32 5.35 -11.03 21.50
N GLY A 33 4.37 -10.16 21.55
CA GLY A 33 4.53 -8.77 21.19
C GLY A 33 4.68 -8.59 19.68
N VAL A 34 4.96 -7.35 19.25
CA VAL A 34 5.24 -7.05 17.85
C VAL A 34 6.69 -7.37 17.56
N THR A 35 6.92 -8.39 16.73
CA THR A 35 8.27 -8.87 16.39
C THR A 35 8.90 -8.08 15.24
N GLN A 36 8.09 -7.49 14.38
CA GLN A 36 8.55 -6.71 13.23
C GLN A 36 8.12 -5.24 13.41
N PRO A 37 9.08 -4.30 13.52
CA PRO A 37 8.74 -2.88 13.71
C PRO A 37 7.96 -2.29 12.54
N ALA A 38 7.08 -1.34 12.83
CA ALA A 38 6.44 -0.52 11.81
C ALA A 38 7.44 0.52 11.30
N ILE A 39 7.26 0.96 10.05
CA ILE A 39 8.01 2.07 9.48
C ILE A 39 7.12 3.30 9.55
N VAL A 40 7.65 4.36 10.14
CA VAL A 40 6.94 5.62 10.35
C VAL A 40 7.80 6.79 9.90
N ARG A 41 7.16 7.93 9.61
CA ARG A 41 7.87 9.18 9.34
C ARG A 41 7.30 10.32 10.19
N PRO A 42 8.11 11.31 10.57
CA PRO A 42 7.62 12.46 11.34
C PRO A 42 6.58 13.25 10.54
N ARG A 43 5.59 13.80 11.26
CA ARG A 43 4.58 14.71 10.72
C ARG A 43 4.91 16.15 11.10
N GLU A 44 4.59 17.09 10.21
CA GLU A 44 4.74 18.52 10.50
C GLU A 44 3.86 18.96 11.68
N ASP A 45 2.65 18.37 11.78
CA ASP A 45 1.67 18.70 12.83
C ASP A 45 1.91 17.95 14.14
N GLY A 46 3.02 17.24 14.27
CA GLY A 46 3.35 16.43 15.44
C GLY A 46 2.97 14.96 15.28
N GLY A 47 3.60 14.10 16.06
CA GLY A 47 3.44 12.66 15.96
C GLY A 47 4.08 12.09 14.69
N TYR A 48 3.65 10.90 14.32
CA TYR A 48 4.22 10.14 13.22
C TYR A 48 3.13 9.60 12.31
N GLU A 49 3.42 9.56 11.01
CA GLU A 49 2.58 8.90 10.02
C GLU A 49 3.10 7.49 9.79
N ILE A 50 2.20 6.49 9.84
CA ILE A 50 2.56 5.11 9.55
C ILE A 50 2.71 4.95 8.04
N VAL A 51 3.89 4.50 7.60
CA VAL A 51 4.15 4.15 6.21
C VAL A 51 3.89 2.67 5.98
N SER A 52 4.39 1.82 6.88
CA SER A 52 4.20 0.37 6.83
C SER A 52 3.91 -0.16 8.22
N GLY A 53 2.88 -0.98 8.37
CA GLY A 53 2.52 -1.58 9.65
C GLY A 53 1.17 -1.16 10.22
N HIS A 54 0.25 -0.67 9.40
CA HIS A 54 -1.12 -0.31 9.83
C HIS A 54 -1.84 -1.46 10.54
N ARG A 55 -1.69 -2.69 10.02
CA ARG A 55 -2.30 -3.88 10.62
C ARG A 55 -1.67 -4.20 11.97
N ARG A 56 -0.36 -4.05 12.10
CA ARG A 56 0.37 -4.25 13.37
C ARG A 56 -0.05 -3.23 14.42
N GLN A 57 -0.28 -1.98 14.01
CA GLN A 57 -0.82 -0.96 14.90
C GLN A 57 -2.21 -1.37 15.42
N LYS A 58 -3.10 -1.77 14.53
CA LYS A 58 -4.45 -2.20 14.91
C LYS A 58 -4.41 -3.42 15.83
N ALA A 59 -3.56 -4.40 15.52
CA ALA A 59 -3.38 -5.59 16.34
C ALA A 59 -2.85 -5.22 17.74
N SER A 60 -1.91 -4.30 17.83
CA SER A 60 -1.36 -3.83 19.10
C SER A 60 -2.43 -3.14 19.94
N GLU A 61 -3.25 -2.29 19.33
CA GLU A 61 -4.38 -1.63 19.99
C GLU A 61 -5.38 -2.64 20.53
N LEU A 62 -5.79 -3.61 19.70
CA LEU A 62 -6.74 -4.67 20.09
C LEU A 62 -6.15 -5.61 21.15
N ALA A 63 -4.85 -5.79 21.16
CA ALA A 63 -4.17 -6.59 22.18
C ALA A 63 -3.97 -5.86 23.51
N GLY A 64 -4.31 -4.58 23.59
CA GLY A 64 -4.22 -3.77 24.80
C GLY A 64 -2.87 -3.12 25.05
N TYR A 65 -1.98 -3.07 24.08
CA TYR A 65 -0.69 -2.38 24.22
C TYR A 65 -0.85 -0.87 24.09
N ALA A 66 -0.04 -0.13 24.81
CA ALA A 66 -0.01 1.34 24.76
C ALA A 66 0.98 1.87 23.71
N ASP A 67 1.94 1.05 23.32
CA ASP A 67 2.99 1.40 22.37
C ASP A 67 3.35 0.22 21.45
N MET A 68 4.15 0.50 20.43
CA MET A 68 4.71 -0.53 19.57
C MET A 68 6.08 -0.11 19.02
N PRO A 69 6.95 -1.09 18.68
CA PRO A 69 8.24 -0.76 18.09
C PRO A 69 8.08 -0.18 16.69
N CYS A 70 8.78 0.91 16.42
CA CYS A 70 8.78 1.60 15.15
C CYS A 70 10.18 1.99 14.72
N ILE A 71 10.41 2.00 13.40
CA ILE A 71 11.62 2.57 12.80
C ILE A 71 11.21 3.91 12.19
N VAL A 72 11.86 4.99 12.63
CA VAL A 72 11.61 6.32 12.10
C VAL A 72 12.51 6.58 10.90
N ARG A 73 11.92 6.94 9.77
CA ARG A 73 12.64 7.30 8.55
C ARG A 73 12.14 8.63 8.02
N ASN A 74 13.07 9.46 7.55
CA ASN A 74 12.73 10.72 6.88
C ASN A 74 12.49 10.43 5.40
N LEU A 75 11.26 10.11 5.04
CA LEU A 75 10.86 9.81 3.67
C LEU A 75 10.10 10.98 3.07
N THR A 76 10.36 11.29 1.80
CA THR A 76 9.52 12.19 1.03
C THR A 76 8.16 11.54 0.80
N ASP A 77 7.16 12.32 0.35
CA ASP A 77 5.83 11.78 0.06
C ASP A 77 5.90 10.64 -0.97
N ASP A 78 6.67 10.83 -2.03
CA ASP A 78 6.82 9.82 -3.09
C ASP A 78 7.53 8.56 -2.60
N GLU A 79 8.59 8.71 -1.81
CA GLU A 79 9.29 7.58 -1.19
C GLU A 79 8.39 6.81 -0.23
N ALA A 80 7.60 7.53 0.56
CA ALA A 80 6.66 6.93 1.51
C ALA A 80 5.55 6.14 0.79
N ILE A 81 4.99 6.69 -0.29
CA ILE A 81 4.00 5.99 -1.12
C ILE A 81 4.58 4.70 -1.67
N THR A 82 5.77 4.76 -2.27
CA THR A 82 6.45 3.59 -2.84
C THR A 82 6.70 2.52 -1.78
N GLN A 83 7.20 2.90 -0.62
CA GLN A 83 7.45 1.97 0.50
C GLN A 83 6.16 1.32 0.98
N MET A 84 5.10 2.11 1.18
CA MET A 84 3.80 1.63 1.64
C MET A 84 3.20 0.62 0.66
N VAL A 85 3.21 0.94 -0.64
CA VAL A 85 2.65 0.07 -1.68
C VAL A 85 3.42 -1.25 -1.76
N GLU A 86 4.75 -1.18 -1.88
CA GLU A 86 5.59 -2.38 -2.00
C GLU A 86 5.46 -3.30 -0.78
N ASP A 87 5.47 -2.74 0.42
CA ASP A 87 5.35 -3.55 1.64
C ASP A 87 4.01 -4.28 1.70
N ASN A 88 2.90 -3.61 1.35
CA ASN A 88 1.60 -4.24 1.35
C ASN A 88 1.45 -5.30 0.25
N LEU A 89 1.85 -5.00 -0.97
CA LEU A 89 1.73 -5.92 -2.09
C LEU A 89 2.62 -7.16 -1.94
N ASN A 90 3.75 -7.03 -1.28
CA ASN A 90 4.69 -8.15 -1.09
C ASN A 90 4.43 -8.98 0.18
N GLN A 91 3.77 -8.41 1.19
CA GLN A 91 3.58 -9.07 2.49
C GLN A 91 2.17 -9.63 2.72
N ARG A 92 1.17 -9.20 1.96
CA ARG A 92 -0.21 -9.61 2.15
C ARG A 92 -0.65 -10.57 1.04
N GLU A 93 -1.27 -11.68 1.44
CA GLU A 93 -1.81 -12.66 0.51
C GLU A 93 -3.19 -12.24 -0.03
N GLU A 94 -4.03 -11.66 0.83
CA GLU A 94 -5.38 -11.23 0.46
C GLU A 94 -5.48 -9.72 0.30
N ILE A 95 -5.36 -9.26 -0.93
CA ILE A 95 -5.56 -7.88 -1.32
C ILE A 95 -6.69 -7.84 -2.33
N LEU A 96 -7.68 -6.96 -2.09
CA LEU A 96 -8.78 -6.79 -3.04
C LEU A 96 -8.27 -6.20 -4.35
N PRO A 97 -8.85 -6.60 -5.49
CA PRO A 97 -8.48 -6.02 -6.78
C PRO A 97 -8.57 -4.49 -6.81
N SER A 98 -9.58 -3.90 -6.17
CA SER A 98 -9.73 -2.44 -6.07
C SER A 98 -8.60 -1.80 -5.26
N GLU A 99 -8.17 -2.42 -4.17
CA GLU A 99 -7.06 -1.96 -3.35
C GLU A 99 -5.76 -1.99 -4.16
N ARG A 100 -5.51 -3.08 -4.86
CA ARG A 100 -4.33 -3.25 -5.71
C ARG A 100 -4.33 -2.23 -6.85
N ALA A 101 -5.48 -1.99 -7.47
CA ALA A 101 -5.63 -1.00 -8.53
C ALA A 101 -5.27 0.42 -8.06
N LYS A 102 -5.77 0.83 -6.90
CA LYS A 102 -5.46 2.14 -6.31
C LYS A 102 -4.00 2.26 -5.91
N ALA A 103 -3.45 1.22 -5.29
CA ALA A 103 -2.06 1.19 -4.83
C ALA A 103 -1.08 1.31 -6.00
N LEU A 104 -1.27 0.54 -7.06
CA LEU A 104 -0.41 0.60 -8.24
C LEU A 104 -0.49 1.94 -8.94
N LYS A 105 -1.68 2.55 -9.00
CA LYS A 105 -1.85 3.89 -9.55
C LYS A 105 -1.09 4.93 -8.72
N MET A 106 -1.20 4.88 -7.40
CA MET A 106 -0.48 5.78 -6.50
C MET A 106 1.03 5.65 -6.68
N GLN A 107 1.54 4.44 -6.77
CA GLN A 107 2.97 4.19 -6.97
C GLN A 107 3.45 4.70 -8.34
N LEU A 108 2.67 4.46 -9.39
CA LEU A 108 3.00 4.96 -10.73
C LEU A 108 3.10 6.49 -10.75
N GLU A 109 2.14 7.18 -10.13
CA GLU A 109 2.15 8.63 -10.03
C GLU A 109 3.35 9.13 -9.22
N ALA A 110 3.69 8.46 -8.12
CA ALA A 110 4.85 8.81 -7.31
C ALA A 110 6.15 8.65 -8.09
N ILE A 111 6.31 7.58 -8.85
CA ILE A 111 7.50 7.33 -9.67
C ILE A 111 7.61 8.35 -10.80
N LYS A 112 6.51 8.68 -11.49
CA LYS A 112 6.49 9.73 -12.51
C LYS A 112 6.87 11.09 -11.93
N HIS A 113 6.37 11.40 -10.74
CA HIS A 113 6.65 12.65 -10.05
C HIS A 113 8.12 12.78 -9.67
N GLN A 114 8.73 11.71 -9.17
CA GLN A 114 10.16 11.65 -8.89
C GLN A 114 11.00 11.88 -10.17
N GLY A 115 10.62 11.22 -11.26
CA GLY A 115 11.31 11.35 -12.56
C GLY A 115 11.24 12.73 -13.16
N SER A 116 10.18 13.51 -12.89
CA SER A 116 10.04 14.87 -13.39
C SER A 116 10.80 15.91 -12.55
N ARG A 117 11.01 15.63 -11.25
CA ARG A 117 11.70 16.56 -10.32
C ARG A 117 13.23 16.48 -10.42
N THR A 118 13.77 15.36 -10.82
CA THR A 118 15.21 15.14 -10.75
C THR A 118 15.72 14.49 -12.02
N SER A 119 16.23 15.29 -12.90
CA SER A 119 17.08 14.83 -14.00
C SER A 119 18.37 14.14 -13.51
N GLY A 120 18.58 13.96 -12.22
CA GLY A 120 19.80 13.45 -11.64
C GLY A 120 19.72 12.36 -10.57
N GLN A 121 18.52 11.97 -10.13
CA GLN A 121 18.38 11.00 -9.01
C GLN A 121 17.47 9.82 -9.36
N ILE A 122 17.64 9.27 -10.53
CA ILE A 122 17.03 7.99 -10.87
C ILE A 122 17.96 6.92 -10.28
N ASP A 123 17.38 5.98 -9.52
CA ASP A 123 18.11 4.79 -9.08
C ASP A 123 18.79 4.18 -10.32
N PRO A 124 20.10 3.89 -10.28
CA PRO A 124 20.78 3.28 -11.43
C PRO A 124 20.12 2.04 -12.00
N LYS A 125 19.37 1.31 -11.16
CA LYS A 125 18.58 0.15 -11.58
C LYS A 125 17.43 0.50 -12.51
N ASP A 126 16.91 1.73 -12.40
CA ASP A 126 15.73 2.18 -13.13
C ASP A 126 16.07 3.05 -14.34
N ALA A 127 17.37 3.30 -14.56
CA ALA A 127 17.85 4.13 -15.67
C ALA A 127 17.35 3.60 -17.02
N GLY A 128 16.70 4.46 -17.80
CA GLY A 128 16.16 4.11 -19.11
C GLY A 128 14.86 3.32 -19.12
N LYS A 129 14.28 3.03 -17.98
CA LYS A 129 13.00 2.33 -17.89
C LYS A 129 11.83 3.31 -17.84
N ARG A 130 10.71 2.91 -18.44
CA ARG A 130 9.45 3.64 -18.32
C ARG A 130 8.88 3.42 -16.91
N SER A 131 8.06 4.37 -16.42
CA SER A 131 7.46 4.29 -15.09
C SER A 131 6.68 2.99 -14.85
N ASN A 132 5.91 2.52 -15.85
CA ASN A 132 5.20 1.24 -15.77
C ASN A 132 6.14 0.05 -15.57
N GLU A 133 7.29 0.06 -16.24
CA GLU A 133 8.30 -0.99 -16.13
C GLU A 133 8.91 -1.02 -14.72
N ILE A 134 9.15 0.15 -14.15
CA ILE A 134 9.68 0.29 -12.78
C ILE A 134 8.68 -0.29 -11.77
N VAL A 135 7.39 0.09 -11.89
CA VAL A 135 6.34 -0.43 -11.01
C VAL A 135 6.24 -1.96 -11.13
N ALA A 136 6.25 -2.47 -12.36
CA ALA A 136 6.15 -3.91 -12.61
C ALA A 136 7.32 -4.67 -11.98
N GLU A 137 8.53 -4.19 -12.17
CA GLU A 137 9.75 -4.82 -11.62
C GLU A 137 9.75 -4.81 -10.09
N ARG A 138 9.42 -3.68 -9.48
CA ARG A 138 9.41 -3.54 -8.03
C ARG A 138 8.35 -4.42 -7.35
N ASN A 139 7.24 -4.68 -8.03
CA ASN A 139 6.16 -5.53 -7.50
C ASN A 139 6.17 -6.95 -8.07
N LYS A 140 7.18 -7.32 -8.84
CA LYS A 140 7.34 -8.65 -9.44
C LYS A 140 6.13 -9.04 -10.28
N MET A 141 5.65 -8.10 -11.09
CA MET A 141 4.49 -8.25 -11.97
C MET A 141 4.88 -8.02 -13.42
N ALA A 142 4.09 -8.56 -14.34
CA ALA A 142 4.21 -8.22 -15.76
C ALA A 142 3.69 -6.78 -16.00
N VAL A 143 4.31 -6.05 -16.93
CA VAL A 143 3.88 -4.68 -17.29
C VAL A 143 2.41 -4.63 -17.70
N LYS A 144 1.96 -5.59 -18.50
CA LYS A 144 0.55 -5.69 -18.91
C LYS A 144 -0.39 -5.82 -17.72
N GLN A 145 0.01 -6.58 -16.71
CA GLN A 145 -0.80 -6.76 -15.50
C GLN A 145 -0.91 -5.48 -14.70
N VAL A 146 0.19 -4.75 -14.55
CA VAL A 146 0.18 -3.42 -13.92
C VAL A 146 -0.77 -2.48 -14.66
N GLN A 147 -0.69 -2.43 -15.98
CA GLN A 147 -1.55 -1.57 -16.80
C GLN A 147 -3.04 -1.94 -16.66
N ARG A 148 -3.35 -3.22 -16.62
CA ARG A 148 -4.73 -3.71 -16.43
C ARG A 148 -5.29 -3.30 -15.06
N TYR A 149 -4.52 -3.47 -13.98
CA TYR A 149 -4.94 -3.04 -12.65
C TYR A 149 -5.16 -1.54 -12.60
N ILE A 150 -4.24 -0.75 -13.15
CA ILE A 150 -4.38 0.71 -13.16
C ILE A 150 -5.62 1.12 -13.94
N ARG A 151 -5.92 0.45 -15.05
CA ARG A 151 -7.12 0.72 -15.85
C ARG A 151 -8.41 0.50 -15.06
N LEU A 152 -8.43 -0.45 -14.12
CA LEU A 152 -9.59 -0.69 -13.26
C LEU A 152 -10.04 0.54 -12.47
N ASN A 153 -9.17 1.52 -12.24
CA ASN A 153 -9.55 2.77 -11.57
C ASN A 153 -10.58 3.58 -12.35
N GLU A 154 -10.76 3.30 -13.65
CA GLU A 154 -11.78 3.94 -14.48
C GLU A 154 -13.14 3.24 -14.39
N LEU A 155 -13.21 2.10 -13.70
CA LEU A 155 -14.44 1.35 -13.53
C LEU A 155 -15.39 2.06 -12.58
N VAL A 156 -16.70 2.05 -12.87
CA VAL A 156 -17.70 2.62 -11.96
C VAL A 156 -17.69 1.87 -10.61
N PRO A 157 -17.98 2.57 -9.49
CA PRO A 157 -17.88 1.97 -8.15
C PRO A 157 -18.69 0.69 -7.96
N ASP A 158 -19.88 0.60 -8.52
CA ASP A 158 -20.74 -0.58 -8.38
C ASP A 158 -20.11 -1.84 -9.03
N LEU A 159 -19.47 -1.67 -10.18
CA LEU A 159 -18.78 -2.77 -10.86
C LEU A 159 -17.48 -3.13 -10.13
N MET A 160 -16.79 -2.14 -9.58
CA MET A 160 -15.61 -2.36 -8.75
C MET A 160 -15.96 -3.23 -7.54
N LYS A 161 -17.08 -2.94 -6.89
CA LYS A 161 -17.57 -3.71 -5.75
C LYS A 161 -17.88 -5.16 -6.15
N LEU A 162 -18.54 -5.36 -7.28
CA LEU A 162 -18.82 -6.71 -7.79
C LEU A 162 -17.55 -7.51 -8.05
N MET A 163 -16.51 -6.87 -8.58
CA MET A 163 -15.22 -7.50 -8.79
C MET A 163 -14.58 -7.92 -7.46
N ASP A 164 -14.61 -7.06 -6.45
CA ASP A 164 -14.06 -7.35 -5.12
C ASP A 164 -14.83 -8.49 -4.43
N GLU A 165 -16.13 -8.60 -4.68
CA GLU A 165 -16.97 -9.68 -4.18
C GLU A 165 -16.84 -10.98 -4.99
N LYS A 166 -15.96 -11.01 -5.98
CA LYS A 166 -15.74 -12.16 -6.90
C LYS A 166 -16.95 -12.50 -7.77
N LYS A 167 -17.87 -11.55 -7.96
CA LYS A 167 -19.06 -11.70 -8.82
C LYS A 167 -18.81 -11.24 -10.24
N LEU A 168 -17.71 -10.52 -10.48
CA LEU A 168 -17.28 -10.05 -11.77
C LEU A 168 -15.80 -10.43 -11.96
N GLY A 169 -15.48 -11.11 -13.05
CA GLY A 169 -14.11 -11.54 -13.34
C GLY A 169 -13.20 -10.36 -13.69
N PHE A 170 -11.92 -10.51 -13.42
CA PHE A 170 -10.91 -9.47 -13.67
C PHE A 170 -10.85 -9.04 -15.14
N THR A 171 -10.78 -10.00 -16.07
CA THR A 171 -10.71 -9.71 -17.51
C THR A 171 -11.95 -8.94 -18.00
N THR A 172 -13.14 -9.37 -17.57
CA THR A 172 -14.39 -8.70 -17.90
C THR A 172 -14.43 -7.29 -17.32
N ALA A 173 -13.98 -7.12 -16.08
CA ALA A 173 -13.90 -5.81 -15.43
C ALA A 173 -12.98 -4.85 -16.22
N VAL A 174 -11.82 -5.34 -16.66
CA VAL A 174 -10.89 -4.54 -17.49
C VAL A 174 -11.57 -4.11 -18.79
N GLU A 175 -12.26 -5.01 -19.47
CA GLU A 175 -13.00 -4.69 -20.70
C GLU A 175 -14.07 -3.62 -20.44
N LEU A 176 -14.86 -3.78 -19.38
CA LEU A 176 -15.89 -2.82 -19.00
C LEU A 176 -15.32 -1.44 -18.65
N SER A 177 -14.09 -1.37 -18.18
CA SER A 177 -13.43 -0.09 -17.83
C SER A 177 -13.20 0.81 -19.05
N TYR A 178 -13.23 0.27 -20.26
CA TYR A 178 -13.11 1.01 -21.51
C TYR A 178 -14.44 1.52 -22.04
N ILE A 179 -15.56 1.09 -21.47
CA ILE A 179 -16.90 1.54 -21.83
C ILE A 179 -17.24 2.74 -20.93
N GLY A 180 -17.22 3.93 -21.51
CA GLY A 180 -17.47 5.17 -20.78
C GLY A 180 -18.93 5.40 -20.43
#